data_1e831408c58f73824bf6fdc28fa45c14
#
_entry.id   1e831408c58f73824bf6fdc28fa45c14
#
_cell.length_a   1.000
_cell.length_b   1.000
_cell.length_c   1.000
_cell.angle_alpha   90.00
_cell.angle_beta   90.00
_cell.angle_gamma   90.00
#
_symmetry.space_group_name_H-M   'P 1'
#
loop_
_entity.id
_entity.type
_entity.pdbx_description
1 polymer ?
#
loop_
_entity_poly.entity_id
_entity_poly.type
_entity_poly.pdbx_seq_one_letter_code
_entity_poly.pdbx_strand_id
1 'polypeptide(L)'
;MDGSKCELTLGPLLLHWPGEAWRDFHYRIAEEAPVDTVTLGEVVCPKRWPFNRPFLEPVVDRLERAGKHVVIATPGLVGNENDAALVRELAAHGLPVEVNDVAALGLLKRDGVRPEVAGPGINSYNEATLRR
;
A
#
# COMPACT_ATOMS: atom_id res chain seq x y z
N MET A 1 -3.15 32.55 -7.85
CA MET A 1 -2.37 31.35 -7.50
C MET A 1 -3.26 30.47 -6.69
N ASP A 2 -3.62 29.37 -7.25
CA ASP A 2 -4.29 28.33 -6.50
C ASP A 2 -3.27 27.77 -5.49
N GLY A 3 -3.52 28.00 -4.20
CA GLY A 3 -2.68 27.49 -3.12
C GLY A 3 -2.89 26.00 -2.92
N SER A 4 -2.59 25.18 -3.95
CA SER A 4 -2.62 23.74 -3.80
C SER A 4 -1.64 23.35 -2.71
N LYS A 5 -2.18 22.92 -1.57
CA LYS A 5 -1.40 22.36 -0.47
C LYS A 5 -0.60 21.17 -1.01
N CYS A 6 0.71 21.18 -0.81
CA CYS A 6 1.54 20.02 -1.11
C CYS A 6 1.19 18.90 -0.14
N GLU A 7 0.79 17.75 -0.66
CA GLU A 7 0.52 16.56 0.14
C GLU A 7 1.76 15.69 0.25
N LEU A 8 2.00 15.17 1.46
CA LEU A 8 3.12 14.29 1.75
C LEU A 8 2.62 12.85 1.90
N THR A 9 3.22 11.95 1.12
CA THR A 9 2.94 10.51 1.21
C THR A 9 4.12 9.76 1.79
N LEU A 10 3.89 9.00 2.86
CA LEU A 10 4.82 8.02 3.37
C LEU A 10 4.60 6.70 2.61
N GLY A 11 5.61 6.26 1.87
CA GLY A 11 5.59 4.97 1.17
C GLY A 11 5.66 3.77 2.13
N PRO A 12 5.47 2.55 1.60
CA PRO A 12 5.53 1.34 2.42
C PRO A 12 6.93 1.12 2.98
N LEU A 13 7.00 0.51 4.16
CA LEU A 13 8.27 0.21 4.82
C LEU A 13 9.01 -0.89 4.06
N LEU A 14 10.20 -0.57 3.53
CA LEU A 14 10.97 -1.48 2.68
C LEU A 14 11.85 -2.46 3.48
N LEU A 15 12.15 -2.14 4.74
CA LEU A 15 12.96 -2.99 5.62
C LEU A 15 12.08 -3.93 6.43
N HIS A 16 12.60 -5.12 6.69
CA HIS A 16 11.91 -6.07 7.56
C HIS A 16 12.14 -5.72 9.03
N TRP A 17 11.07 -5.37 9.71
CA TRP A 17 11.04 -5.13 11.15
C TRP A 17 10.14 -6.17 11.83
N PRO A 18 10.37 -6.46 13.12
CA PRO A 18 9.39 -7.19 13.92
C PRO A 18 8.01 -6.52 13.84
N GLY A 19 6.95 -7.33 13.82
CA GLY A 19 5.58 -6.80 13.63
C GLY A 19 5.18 -5.75 14.66
N GLU A 20 5.60 -5.91 15.92
CA GLU A 20 5.35 -4.91 16.96
C GLU A 20 6.08 -3.59 16.69
N ALA A 21 7.34 -3.65 16.23
CA ALA A 21 8.08 -2.44 15.88
C ALA A 21 7.46 -1.75 14.66
N TRP A 22 6.98 -2.51 13.67
CA TRP A 22 6.23 -2.02 12.52
C TRP A 22 4.94 -1.31 12.97
N ARG A 23 4.17 -1.90 13.88
CA ARG A 23 2.98 -1.28 14.48
C ARG A 23 3.31 0.02 15.20
N ASP A 24 4.28 -0.01 16.09
CA ASP A 24 4.62 1.13 16.96
C ASP A 24 5.17 2.29 16.12
N PHE A 25 5.91 2.01 15.06
CA PHE A 25 6.34 3.01 14.09
C PHE A 25 5.14 3.73 13.47
N HIS A 26 4.15 2.98 12.97
CA HIS A 26 2.98 3.59 12.33
C HIS A 26 2.08 4.33 13.33
N TYR A 27 2.04 3.90 14.58
CA TYR A 27 1.36 4.66 15.64
C TYR A 27 2.02 6.02 15.87
N ARG A 28 3.35 6.06 15.87
CA ARG A 28 4.08 7.33 15.96
C ARG A 28 3.87 8.20 14.71
N ILE A 29 3.83 7.60 13.53
CA ILE A 29 3.49 8.32 12.29
C ILE A 29 2.10 8.95 12.39
N ALA A 30 1.12 8.24 12.93
CA ALA A 30 -0.22 8.78 13.13
C ALA A 30 -0.22 10.06 13.99
N GLU A 31 0.57 10.10 15.04
CA GLU A 31 0.55 11.16 16.06
C GLU A 31 1.57 12.28 15.80
N GLU A 32 2.74 11.95 15.25
CA GLU A 32 3.89 12.85 15.24
C GLU A 32 4.25 13.37 13.83
N ALA A 33 3.89 12.64 12.77
CA ALA A 33 4.35 12.95 11.43
C ALA A 33 3.38 13.85 10.64
N PRO A 34 3.87 14.90 9.97
CA PRO A 34 3.04 15.78 9.16
C PRO A 34 2.78 15.22 7.75
N VAL A 35 2.52 13.92 7.66
CA VAL A 35 2.16 13.26 6.39
C VAL A 35 0.65 13.20 6.22
N ASP A 36 0.18 13.31 4.99
CA ASP A 36 -1.24 13.29 4.66
C ASP A 36 -1.69 11.86 4.31
N THR A 37 -0.85 11.10 3.60
CA THR A 37 -1.13 9.74 3.17
C THR A 37 -0.08 8.76 3.69
N VAL A 38 -0.49 7.57 4.09
CA VAL A 38 0.40 6.47 4.51
C VAL A 38 0.08 5.23 3.69
N THR A 39 1.07 4.69 3.00
CA THR A 39 0.94 3.45 2.26
C THR A 39 1.44 2.29 3.13
N LEU A 40 0.56 1.34 3.38
CA LEU A 40 0.84 0.10 4.10
C LEU A 40 0.98 -1.08 3.13
N GLY A 41 1.26 -2.26 3.65
CA GLY A 41 1.39 -3.47 2.86
C GLY A 41 2.83 -3.98 2.79
N GLU A 42 3.06 -5.00 1.96
CA GLU A 42 4.38 -5.61 1.79
C GLU A 42 4.75 -5.64 0.30
N VAL A 43 5.68 -4.78 -0.08
CA VAL A 43 6.08 -4.60 -1.49
C VAL A 43 7.35 -5.35 -1.86
N VAL A 44 8.18 -5.73 -0.89
CA VAL A 44 9.49 -6.34 -1.14
C VAL A 44 9.42 -7.85 -1.22
N CYS A 45 8.82 -8.49 -0.21
CA CYS A 45 8.78 -9.95 -0.14
C CYS A 45 7.49 -10.43 0.54
N PRO A 46 6.59 -11.10 -0.19
CA PRO A 46 5.33 -11.60 0.36
C PRO A 46 5.46 -12.44 1.63
N LYS A 47 6.60 -13.13 1.81
CA LYS A 47 6.87 -13.95 3.00
C LYS A 47 6.98 -13.14 4.31
N ARG A 48 7.14 -11.83 4.23
CA ARG A 48 7.16 -10.95 5.40
C ARG A 48 5.76 -10.57 5.88
N TRP A 49 4.77 -10.65 5.02
CA TRP A 49 3.40 -10.22 5.33
C TRP A 49 2.80 -10.88 6.58
N PRO A 50 2.97 -12.18 6.83
CA PRO A 50 2.46 -12.82 8.04
C PRO A 50 2.89 -12.17 9.35
N PHE A 51 4.04 -11.50 9.39
CA PHE A 51 4.52 -10.79 10.58
C PHE A 51 3.79 -9.47 10.83
N ASN A 52 3.32 -8.81 9.79
CA ASN A 52 2.63 -7.52 9.88
C ASN A 52 1.11 -7.66 9.83
N ARG A 53 0.60 -8.72 9.21
CA ARG A 53 -0.83 -9.00 9.06
C ARG A 53 -1.65 -8.80 10.35
N PRO A 54 -1.25 -9.31 11.53
CA PRO A 54 -2.04 -9.16 12.75
C PRO A 54 -2.19 -7.71 13.22
N PHE A 55 -1.32 -6.84 12.76
CA PHE A 55 -1.28 -5.44 13.17
C PHE A 55 -1.91 -4.48 12.14
N LEU A 56 -2.34 -4.99 10.98
CA LEU A 56 -2.84 -4.14 9.90
C LEU A 56 -4.07 -3.34 10.35
N GLU A 57 -5.12 -4.02 10.80
CA GLU A 57 -6.38 -3.35 11.18
C GLU A 57 -6.19 -2.33 12.31
N PRO A 58 -5.50 -2.62 13.42
CA PRO A 58 -5.22 -1.63 14.44
C PRO A 58 -4.41 -0.42 13.94
N VAL A 59 -3.48 -0.64 13.02
CA VAL A 59 -2.69 0.44 12.41
C VAL A 59 -3.54 1.31 11.51
N VAL A 60 -4.35 0.70 10.64
CA VAL A 60 -5.30 1.43 9.77
C VAL A 60 -6.22 2.30 10.60
N ASP A 61 -6.88 1.72 11.60
CA ASP A 61 -7.80 2.43 12.49
C ASP A 61 -7.12 3.62 13.19
N ARG A 62 -5.87 3.45 13.65
CA ARG A 62 -5.11 4.52 14.30
C ARG A 62 -4.77 5.66 13.34
N LEU A 63 -4.34 5.33 12.12
CA LEU A 63 -3.99 6.31 11.09
C LEU A 63 -5.23 7.09 10.64
N GLU A 64 -6.35 6.41 10.37
CA GLU A 64 -7.59 7.04 9.95
C GLU A 64 -8.16 7.97 11.02
N ARG A 65 -8.15 7.56 12.29
CA ARG A 65 -8.54 8.43 13.41
C ARG A 65 -7.66 9.66 13.56
N ALA A 66 -6.39 9.57 13.17
CA ALA A 66 -5.48 10.71 13.11
C ALA A 66 -5.67 11.59 11.87
N GLY A 67 -6.66 11.27 11.01
CA GLY A 67 -6.96 12.03 9.80
C GLY A 67 -6.03 11.73 8.62
N LYS A 68 -5.27 10.63 8.66
CA LYS A 68 -4.42 10.20 7.56
C LYS A 68 -5.22 9.42 6.52
N HIS A 69 -4.90 9.63 5.26
CA HIS A 69 -5.38 8.76 4.19
C HIS A 69 -4.53 7.49 4.14
N VAL A 70 -5.16 6.32 4.09
CA VAL A 70 -4.45 5.03 4.10
C VAL A 70 -4.61 4.34 2.76
N VAL A 71 -3.49 3.89 2.19
CA VAL A 71 -3.41 3.14 0.94
C VAL A 71 -2.77 1.78 1.23
N ILE A 72 -3.24 0.72 0.58
CA ILE A 72 -2.65 -0.62 0.71
C ILE A 72 -1.89 -0.98 -0.57
N ALA A 73 -0.58 -1.25 -0.43
CA ALA A 73 0.29 -1.59 -1.55
C ALA A 73 0.36 -3.10 -1.78
N THR A 74 0.29 -3.50 -3.05
CA THR A 74 0.52 -4.89 -3.46
C THR A 74 2.01 -5.20 -3.59
N PRO A 75 2.42 -6.50 -3.55
CA PRO A 75 3.80 -6.89 -3.80
C PRO A 75 4.35 -6.37 -5.13
N GLY A 76 5.63 -6.04 -5.13
CA GLY A 76 6.36 -5.59 -6.33
C GLY A 76 6.69 -6.71 -7.32
N LEU A 77 6.47 -7.96 -6.94
CA LEU A 77 6.58 -9.13 -7.82
C LEU A 77 5.52 -10.16 -7.44
N VAL A 78 4.74 -10.57 -8.41
CA VAL A 78 3.73 -11.63 -8.28
C VAL A 78 4.16 -12.79 -9.17
N GLY A 79 4.81 -13.80 -8.58
CA GLY A 79 5.42 -14.89 -9.32
C GLY A 79 4.74 -16.26 -9.18
N ASN A 80 3.75 -16.37 -8.29
CA ASN A 80 3.07 -17.64 -8.00
C ASN A 80 1.67 -17.41 -7.41
N GLU A 81 0.93 -18.51 -7.21
CA GLU A 81 -0.44 -18.46 -6.68
C GLU A 81 -0.55 -17.90 -5.26
N ASN A 82 0.46 -18.11 -4.41
CA ASN A 82 0.46 -17.55 -3.05
C ASN A 82 0.59 -16.01 -3.09
N ASP A 83 1.41 -15.49 -3.99
CA ASP A 83 1.54 -14.04 -4.19
C ASP A 83 0.24 -13.46 -4.74
N ALA A 84 -0.40 -14.16 -5.69
CA ALA A 84 -1.71 -13.78 -6.22
C ALA A 84 -2.80 -13.78 -5.14
N ALA A 85 -2.77 -14.77 -4.24
CA ALA A 85 -3.68 -14.83 -3.10
C ALA A 85 -3.47 -13.64 -2.15
N LEU A 86 -2.22 -13.24 -1.92
CA LEU A 86 -1.90 -12.08 -1.11
C LEU A 86 -2.42 -10.79 -1.75
N VAL A 87 -2.30 -10.61 -3.07
CA VAL A 87 -2.87 -9.45 -3.76
C VAL A 87 -4.38 -9.34 -3.50
N ARG A 88 -5.10 -10.44 -3.60
CA ARG A 88 -6.55 -10.48 -3.32
C ARG A 88 -6.87 -10.22 -1.86
N GLU A 89 -6.08 -10.79 -0.94
CA GLU A 89 -6.22 -10.53 0.50
C GLU A 89 -6.11 -9.05 0.81
N LEU A 90 -5.04 -8.40 0.31
CA LEU A 90 -4.81 -6.97 0.54
C LEU A 90 -5.94 -6.12 -0.05
N ALA A 91 -6.39 -6.43 -1.27
CA ALA A 91 -7.49 -5.71 -1.91
C ALA A 91 -8.84 -5.89 -1.18
N ALA A 92 -9.03 -6.99 -0.47
CA ALA A 92 -10.26 -7.29 0.26
C ALA A 92 -10.47 -6.42 1.52
N HIS A 93 -9.46 -5.71 1.99
CA HIS A 93 -9.60 -4.78 3.12
C HIS A 93 -10.41 -3.52 2.80
N GLY A 94 -10.75 -3.28 1.52
CA GLY A 94 -11.57 -2.13 1.12
C GLY A 94 -10.85 -0.79 1.16
N LEU A 95 -9.54 -0.79 1.33
CA LEU A 95 -8.69 0.40 1.24
C LEU A 95 -8.35 0.72 -0.23
N PRO A 96 -8.03 1.98 -0.56
CA PRO A 96 -7.41 2.33 -1.82
C PRO A 96 -6.18 1.46 -2.09
N VAL A 97 -6.06 0.93 -3.30
CA VAL A 97 -4.98 -0.02 -3.64
C VAL A 97 -3.91 0.66 -4.49
N GLU A 98 -2.67 0.55 -4.04
CA GLU A 98 -1.48 0.82 -4.84
C GLU A 98 -0.99 -0.46 -5.51
N VAL A 99 -0.97 -0.48 -6.84
CA VAL A 99 -0.49 -1.63 -7.60
C VAL A 99 0.98 -1.46 -7.98
N ASN A 100 1.80 -2.50 -7.74
CA ASN A 100 3.25 -2.48 -7.95
C ASN A 100 3.75 -3.51 -8.98
N ASP A 101 2.86 -4.35 -9.52
CA ASP A 101 3.20 -5.38 -10.51
C ASP A 101 2.10 -5.48 -11.56
N VAL A 102 2.50 -5.68 -12.83
CA VAL A 102 1.55 -5.80 -13.94
C VAL A 102 0.65 -7.04 -13.80
N ALA A 103 1.16 -8.13 -13.21
CA ALA A 103 0.35 -9.30 -12.90
C ALA A 103 -0.71 -8.98 -11.84
N ALA A 104 -0.34 -8.23 -10.79
CA ALA A 104 -1.30 -7.75 -9.80
C ALA A 104 -2.38 -6.86 -10.44
N LEU A 105 -2.00 -5.95 -11.35
CA LEU A 105 -2.95 -5.13 -12.09
C LEU A 105 -3.94 -5.99 -12.90
N GLY A 106 -3.43 -7.01 -13.58
CA GLY A 106 -4.26 -7.95 -14.34
C GLY A 106 -5.22 -8.76 -13.46
N LEU A 107 -4.77 -9.18 -12.27
CA LEU A 107 -5.61 -9.87 -11.28
C LEU A 107 -6.74 -8.97 -10.79
N LEU A 108 -6.40 -7.78 -10.30
CA LEU A 108 -7.36 -6.81 -9.75
C LEU A 108 -8.41 -6.42 -10.79
N LYS A 109 -7.98 -6.19 -12.04
CA LYS A 109 -8.89 -5.87 -13.14
C LYS A 109 -9.90 -7.01 -13.41
N ARG A 110 -9.47 -8.27 -13.39
CA ARG A 110 -10.35 -9.44 -13.55
C ARG A 110 -11.32 -9.59 -12.40
N ASP A 111 -10.88 -9.27 -11.17
CA ASP A 111 -11.69 -9.35 -9.96
C ASP A 111 -12.60 -8.09 -9.77
N GLY A 112 -12.59 -7.16 -10.73
CA GLY A 112 -13.40 -5.95 -10.69
C GLY A 112 -12.92 -4.88 -9.71
N VAL A 113 -11.69 -5.01 -9.22
CA VAL A 113 -11.06 -4.03 -8.32
C VAL A 113 -10.27 -3.03 -9.17
N ARG A 114 -10.55 -1.74 -8.97
CA ARG A 114 -9.81 -0.65 -9.62
C ARG A 114 -8.73 -0.13 -8.68
N PRO A 115 -7.44 -0.26 -9.02
CA PRO A 115 -6.38 0.41 -8.26
C PRO A 115 -6.51 1.93 -8.35
N GLU A 116 -6.17 2.63 -7.30
CA GLU A 116 -6.17 4.09 -7.26
C GLU A 116 -4.78 4.68 -7.48
N VAL A 117 -3.73 3.92 -7.18
CA VAL A 117 -2.35 4.36 -7.29
C VAL A 117 -1.55 3.36 -8.11
N ALA A 118 -0.78 3.87 -9.08
CA ALA A 118 0.26 3.12 -9.75
C ALA A 118 1.58 3.33 -9.00
N GLY A 119 2.06 2.31 -8.32
CA GLY A 119 3.29 2.38 -7.57
C GLY A 119 4.54 2.32 -8.46
N PRO A 120 5.72 2.51 -7.87
CA PRO A 120 6.98 2.59 -8.62
C PRO A 120 7.31 1.32 -9.40
N GLY A 121 6.81 0.16 -8.99
CA GLY A 121 7.01 -1.12 -9.68
C GLY A 121 6.35 -1.22 -11.05
N ILE A 122 5.35 -0.38 -11.33
CA ILE A 122 4.69 -0.34 -12.65
C ILE A 122 5.57 0.30 -13.73
N ASN A 123 6.57 1.09 -13.34
CA ASN A 123 7.52 1.70 -14.28
C ASN A 123 6.87 2.51 -15.41
N SER A 124 5.89 3.33 -15.07
CA SER A 124 5.25 4.24 -16.03
C SER A 124 6.12 5.47 -16.28
N TYR A 125 6.60 5.62 -17.51
CA TYR A 125 7.49 6.71 -17.91
C TYR A 125 6.82 7.76 -18.82
N ASN A 126 5.59 7.54 -19.23
CA ASN A 126 4.88 8.45 -20.11
C ASN A 126 3.35 8.35 -19.96
N GLU A 127 2.67 9.38 -20.43
CA GLU A 127 1.20 9.49 -20.36
C GLU A 127 0.48 8.36 -21.12
N ALA A 128 1.01 7.90 -22.23
CA ALA A 128 0.38 6.85 -23.02
C ALA A 128 0.33 5.51 -22.27
N THR A 129 1.33 5.23 -21.43
CA THR A 129 1.35 4.05 -20.54
C THR A 129 0.29 4.18 -19.44
N LEU A 130 0.10 5.37 -18.88
CA LEU A 130 -0.88 5.60 -17.82
C LEU A 130 -2.33 5.52 -18.30
N ARG A 131 -2.58 5.74 -19.59
CA ARG A 131 -3.93 5.71 -20.19
C ARG A 131 -4.43 4.31 -20.54
N ARG A 132 -3.61 3.28 -20.43
CA ARG A 132 -3.94 1.87 -20.73
C ARG A 132 -4.50 1.14 -19.53
#